data_1733a4d6dfbcfa76499e3955dba56226
#
_entry.id   1733a4d6dfbcfa76499e3955dba56226
#
_cell.length_a   1.000
_cell.length_b   1.000
_cell.length_c   1.000
_cell.angle_alpha   90.00
_cell.angle_beta   90.00
_cell.angle_gamma   90.00
#
_symmetry.space_group_name_H-M   'P 1'
#
loop_
_entity.id
_entity.type
_entity.pdbx_description
1 polymer ?
#
loop_
_entity_poly.entity_id
_entity_poly.type
_entity_poly.pdbx_seq_one_letter_code
_entity_poly.pdbx_strand_id
1 'polypeptide(L)'
;MTARLNFQFLAGLILCACMGLAAIALTERFDWLSNSGLSLLTVAILLGIFLGNLPFLHSTIQKYIAGIQFTKQKILRLGIVLYGFKLTFQDIGDVGLLGAVIDVAVFLSTFTLAIYLGIKFFKLDRDLAILIGAGSAICGAAAILATEPVVKAQNEKVTVAISTVVIFGTISIFAYPVTYQLSQYYFASIDFPAQFGIYIGSTVHEVAQVLAAANSVSDNVADTAVITKMMRVMMLGPFLLVLSMYFIYQDRQKLRHQSSDGAGGSSIFSLASAGIPWFAFLFLVVIGLNSMGLAPKEMTQSLVAIDNFLLAAAMAALGITTHFSAIKKAGLKPLFLAAIVFLWLVFGGGLINIIATVLWSL
;
A
#
# COMPACT_ATOMS: atom_id res chain seq x y z
N MET A 1 -30.11 5.50 -19.28
CA MET A 1 -29.39 4.89 -18.11
C MET A 1 -27.89 5.17 -18.17
N THR A 2 -27.25 5.01 -19.32
CA THR A 2 -25.81 5.26 -19.55
C THR A 2 -25.36 6.70 -19.28
N ALA A 3 -26.11 7.72 -19.68
CA ALA A 3 -25.76 9.13 -19.47
C ALA A 3 -25.74 9.53 -17.98
N ARG A 4 -26.62 8.97 -17.16
CA ARG A 4 -26.67 9.22 -15.71
C ARG A 4 -25.51 8.56 -14.96
N LEU A 5 -25.11 7.36 -15.40
CA LEU A 5 -23.92 6.68 -14.90
C LEU A 5 -22.63 7.46 -15.23
N ASN A 6 -22.53 8.02 -16.45
CA ASN A 6 -21.39 8.85 -16.85
C ASN A 6 -21.31 10.14 -16.02
N PHE A 7 -22.45 10.79 -15.73
CA PHE A 7 -22.47 11.99 -14.89
C PHE A 7 -22.02 11.70 -13.45
N GLN A 8 -22.53 10.63 -12.84
CA GLN A 8 -22.16 10.25 -11.47
C GLN A 8 -20.70 9.86 -11.34
N PHE A 9 -20.16 9.17 -12.35
CA PHE A 9 -18.76 8.84 -12.42
C PHE A 9 -17.88 10.11 -12.50
N LEU A 10 -18.22 11.02 -13.41
CA LEU A 10 -17.49 12.28 -13.58
C LEU A 10 -17.57 13.14 -12.33
N ALA A 11 -18.73 13.22 -11.67
CA ALA A 11 -18.89 13.95 -10.42
C ALA A 11 -18.00 13.40 -9.30
N GLY A 12 -17.80 12.08 -9.24
CA GLY A 12 -16.85 11.46 -8.30
C GLY A 12 -15.39 11.83 -8.57
N LEU A 13 -15.00 11.89 -9.84
CA LEU A 13 -13.66 12.37 -10.23
C LEU A 13 -13.46 13.83 -9.86
N ILE A 14 -14.42 14.70 -10.20
CA ILE A 14 -14.38 16.14 -9.89
C ILE A 14 -14.31 16.36 -8.39
N LEU A 15 -15.09 15.62 -7.59
CA LEU A 15 -15.05 15.72 -6.14
C LEU A 15 -13.62 15.46 -5.61
N CYS A 16 -12.98 14.38 -6.04
CA CYS A 16 -11.63 14.05 -5.63
C CYS A 16 -10.60 15.10 -6.10
N ALA A 17 -10.75 15.60 -7.33
CA ALA A 17 -9.91 16.67 -7.87
C ALA A 17 -10.04 17.96 -7.07
N CYS A 18 -11.27 18.40 -6.75
CA CYS A 18 -11.53 19.58 -5.91
C CYS A 18 -10.93 19.42 -4.51
N MET A 19 -11.03 18.22 -3.92
CA MET A 19 -10.42 17.93 -2.62
C MET A 19 -8.88 17.96 -2.68
N GLY A 20 -8.29 17.45 -3.76
CA GLY A 20 -6.85 17.56 -4.00
C GLY A 20 -6.38 19.01 -4.13
N LEU A 21 -7.10 19.83 -4.91
CA LEU A 21 -6.83 21.26 -5.03
C LEU A 21 -7.02 22.00 -3.70
N ALA A 22 -8.04 21.66 -2.93
CA ALA A 22 -8.26 22.22 -1.60
C ALA A 22 -7.09 21.90 -0.66
N ALA A 23 -6.56 20.66 -0.71
CA ALA A 23 -5.41 20.28 0.08
C ALA A 23 -4.15 21.06 -0.31
N ILE A 24 -3.89 21.24 -1.63
CA ILE A 24 -2.79 22.07 -2.14
C ILE A 24 -2.94 23.50 -1.64
N ALA A 25 -4.10 24.13 -1.84
CA ALA A 25 -4.36 25.49 -1.42
C ALA A 25 -4.20 25.69 0.12
N LEU A 26 -4.61 24.70 0.92
CA LEU A 26 -4.44 24.75 2.37
C LEU A 26 -2.98 24.64 2.79
N THR A 27 -2.21 23.73 2.19
CA THR A 27 -0.80 23.57 2.51
C THR A 27 0.05 24.75 2.06
N GLU A 28 -0.27 25.40 0.94
CA GLU A 28 0.39 26.62 0.47
C GLU A 28 0.00 27.86 1.27
N ARG A 29 -1.23 27.92 1.80
CA ARG A 29 -1.72 29.10 2.54
C ARG A 29 -1.34 29.10 4.00
N PHE A 30 -1.16 27.93 4.60
CA PHE A 30 -0.97 27.76 6.05
C PHE A 30 0.33 27.03 6.36
N ASP A 31 1.43 27.76 6.47
CA ASP A 31 2.77 27.23 6.78
C ASP A 31 2.82 26.41 8.07
N TRP A 32 1.92 26.66 9.02
CA TRP A 32 1.85 25.89 10.26
C TRP A 32 1.48 24.40 10.02
N LEU A 33 0.77 24.08 8.93
CA LEU A 33 0.45 22.69 8.57
C LEU A 33 1.72 21.91 8.23
N SER A 34 2.57 22.49 7.38
CA SER A 34 3.86 21.88 7.02
C SER A 34 4.80 21.83 8.23
N ASN A 35 4.86 22.88 9.04
CA ASN A 35 5.66 22.94 10.26
C ASN A 35 5.19 21.93 11.34
N SER A 36 3.92 21.51 11.29
CA SER A 36 3.36 20.45 12.15
C SER A 36 3.65 19.02 11.64
N GLY A 37 4.40 18.86 10.56
CA GLY A 37 4.69 17.58 9.93
C GLY A 37 3.52 16.99 9.12
N LEU A 38 2.52 17.82 8.77
CA LEU A 38 1.41 17.42 7.91
C LEU A 38 1.74 17.69 6.45
N SER A 39 2.12 16.65 5.70
CA SER A 39 2.36 16.77 4.26
C SER A 39 1.07 17.03 3.49
N LEU A 40 1.21 17.53 2.24
CA LEU A 40 0.10 17.68 1.30
C LEU A 40 -0.78 16.43 1.24
N LEU A 41 -0.17 15.26 1.16
CA LEU A 41 -0.89 13.97 1.04
C LEU A 41 -1.65 13.63 2.32
N THR A 42 -1.07 13.97 3.49
CA THR A 42 -1.73 13.78 4.79
C THR A 42 -2.91 14.72 4.97
N VAL A 43 -2.80 15.98 4.55
CA VAL A 43 -3.92 16.92 4.55
C VAL A 43 -5.04 16.43 3.63
N ALA A 44 -4.71 15.97 2.42
CA ALA A 44 -5.69 15.45 1.46
C ALA A 44 -6.46 14.24 2.01
N ILE A 45 -5.78 13.30 2.65
CA ILE A 45 -6.46 12.12 3.24
C ILE A 45 -7.33 12.51 4.45
N LEU A 46 -6.89 13.44 5.29
CA LEU A 46 -7.68 13.94 6.43
C LEU A 46 -8.96 14.62 5.97
N LEU A 47 -8.88 15.49 4.97
CA LEU A 47 -10.05 16.10 4.35
C LEU A 47 -10.99 15.04 3.80
N GLY A 48 -10.46 14.02 3.14
CA GLY A 48 -11.21 12.88 2.63
C GLY A 48 -11.91 12.09 3.75
N ILE A 49 -11.20 11.74 4.83
CA ILE A 49 -11.79 11.04 5.99
C ILE A 49 -12.90 11.87 6.63
N PHE A 50 -12.68 13.17 6.80
CA PHE A 50 -13.69 14.07 7.32
C PHE A 50 -14.95 14.03 6.46
N LEU A 51 -14.82 14.27 5.16
CA LEU A 51 -15.95 14.28 4.23
C LEU A 51 -16.66 12.91 4.16
N GLY A 52 -15.90 11.82 4.10
CA GLY A 52 -16.40 10.45 3.95
C GLY A 52 -17.22 9.95 5.16
N ASN A 53 -16.95 10.49 6.34
CA ASN A 53 -17.63 10.10 7.59
C ASN A 53 -18.75 11.07 8.03
N LEU A 54 -19.09 12.09 7.20
CA LEU A 54 -20.23 12.96 7.47
C LEU A 54 -21.56 12.23 7.17
N PRO A 55 -22.42 12.03 8.18
CA PRO A 55 -23.62 11.18 8.03
C PRO A 55 -24.58 11.65 6.92
N PHE A 56 -24.75 12.98 6.78
CA PHE A 56 -25.66 13.57 5.79
C PHE A 56 -25.15 13.47 4.35
N LEU A 57 -23.84 13.28 4.13
CA LEU A 57 -23.25 13.10 2.81
C LEU A 57 -23.16 11.65 2.36
N HIS A 58 -23.38 10.68 3.26
CA HIS A 58 -23.18 9.27 2.96
C HIS A 58 -23.96 8.79 1.73
N SER A 59 -25.25 9.13 1.62
CA SER A 59 -26.10 8.77 0.47
C SER A 59 -25.63 9.43 -0.84
N THR A 60 -25.10 10.63 -0.77
CA THR A 60 -24.58 11.38 -1.92
C THR A 60 -23.25 10.81 -2.38
N ILE A 61 -22.34 10.52 -1.45
CA ILE A 61 -21.03 9.89 -1.75
C ILE A 61 -21.21 8.52 -2.39
N GLN A 62 -22.18 7.72 -1.93
CA GLN A 62 -22.49 6.42 -2.53
C GLN A 62 -22.90 6.52 -4.01
N LYS A 63 -23.56 7.60 -4.43
CA LYS A 63 -23.89 7.82 -5.85
C LYS A 63 -22.65 8.06 -6.71
N TYR A 64 -21.59 8.63 -6.13
CA TYR A 64 -20.36 9.01 -6.83
C TYR A 64 -19.21 8.01 -6.60
N ILE A 65 -19.50 6.89 -5.91
CA ILE A 65 -18.50 5.92 -5.45
C ILE A 65 -17.65 5.33 -6.60
N ALA A 66 -18.23 5.16 -7.79
CA ALA A 66 -17.52 4.62 -8.95
C ALA A 66 -16.37 5.52 -9.40
N GLY A 67 -16.58 6.85 -9.45
CA GLY A 67 -15.53 7.83 -9.78
C GLY A 67 -14.48 7.94 -8.67
N ILE A 68 -14.92 7.91 -7.41
CA ILE A 68 -14.02 7.92 -6.24
C ILE A 68 -13.12 6.69 -6.23
N GLN A 69 -13.67 5.50 -6.48
CA GLN A 69 -12.88 4.27 -6.55
C GLN A 69 -11.92 4.25 -7.75
N PHE A 70 -12.33 4.79 -8.89
CA PHE A 70 -11.45 4.95 -10.05
C PHE A 70 -10.25 5.84 -9.69
N THR A 71 -10.49 6.98 -9.03
CA THR A 71 -9.43 7.89 -8.56
C THR A 71 -8.50 7.16 -7.59
N LYS A 72 -9.04 6.51 -6.58
CA LYS A 72 -8.28 5.73 -5.59
C LYS A 72 -7.41 4.64 -6.21
N GLN A 73 -7.84 4.01 -7.33
CA GLN A 73 -7.13 2.87 -7.91
C GLN A 73 -6.32 3.22 -9.16
N LYS A 74 -6.91 3.92 -10.11
CA LYS A 74 -6.29 4.15 -11.42
C LYS A 74 -5.47 5.45 -11.44
N ILE A 75 -6.02 6.53 -10.89
CA ILE A 75 -5.31 7.80 -10.80
C ILE A 75 -4.12 7.69 -9.84
N LEU A 76 -4.30 6.99 -8.70
CA LEU A 76 -3.18 6.68 -7.80
C LEU A 76 -2.02 5.96 -8.53
N ARG A 77 -2.34 4.90 -9.31
CA ARG A 77 -1.31 4.15 -10.04
C ARG A 77 -0.60 5.03 -11.08
N LEU A 78 -1.35 5.90 -11.75
CA LEU A 78 -0.76 6.87 -12.68
C LEU A 78 0.16 7.85 -11.94
N GLY A 79 -0.27 8.40 -10.81
CA GLY A 79 0.58 9.22 -9.95
C GLY A 79 1.87 8.50 -9.57
N ILE A 80 1.78 7.26 -9.06
CA ILE A 80 2.96 6.46 -8.72
C ILE A 80 3.91 6.29 -9.92
N VAL A 81 3.39 6.06 -11.12
CA VAL A 81 4.22 5.96 -12.34
C VAL A 81 4.93 7.29 -12.62
N LEU A 82 4.22 8.42 -12.53
CA LEU A 82 4.78 9.74 -12.74
C LEU A 82 5.76 10.16 -11.64
N TYR A 83 5.57 9.67 -10.41
CA TYR A 83 6.53 9.87 -9.32
C TYR A 83 7.96 9.42 -9.71
N GLY A 84 8.07 8.45 -10.60
CA GLY A 84 9.36 8.01 -11.14
C GLY A 84 10.18 9.13 -11.80
N PHE A 85 9.56 10.25 -12.22
CA PHE A 85 10.30 11.42 -12.71
C PHE A 85 11.04 12.22 -11.63
N LYS A 86 10.76 11.95 -10.35
CA LYS A 86 11.52 12.50 -9.21
C LYS A 86 12.79 11.69 -8.90
N LEU A 87 12.89 10.48 -9.42
CA LEU A 87 13.88 9.47 -9.01
C LEU A 87 14.83 9.13 -10.17
N THR A 88 16.00 8.62 -9.79
CA THR A 88 17.05 8.14 -10.70
C THR A 88 17.42 6.68 -10.40
N PHE A 89 18.17 6.03 -11.28
CA PHE A 89 18.76 4.71 -10.99
C PHE A 89 19.76 4.75 -9.83
N GLN A 90 20.36 5.91 -9.55
CA GLN A 90 21.26 6.05 -8.42
C GLN A 90 20.48 5.94 -7.11
N ASP A 91 19.30 6.57 -7.00
CA ASP A 91 18.43 6.45 -5.82
C ASP A 91 18.00 5.00 -5.57
N ILE A 92 17.75 4.22 -6.67
CA ILE A 92 17.51 2.77 -6.53
C ILE A 92 18.76 2.06 -6.02
N GLY A 93 19.94 2.44 -6.52
CA GLY A 93 21.21 1.88 -6.07
C GLY A 93 21.49 2.15 -4.59
N ASP A 94 21.09 3.29 -4.09
CA ASP A 94 21.27 3.69 -2.69
C ASP A 94 20.39 2.86 -1.73
N VAL A 95 19.18 2.49 -2.14
CA VAL A 95 18.34 1.50 -1.42
C VAL A 95 18.95 0.09 -1.53
N GLY A 96 19.38 -0.25 -2.72
CA GLY A 96 20.23 -1.38 -3.06
C GLY A 96 19.79 -2.75 -2.55
N LEU A 97 20.77 -3.62 -2.39
CA LEU A 97 20.56 -5.00 -1.91
C LEU A 97 20.11 -5.04 -0.45
N LEU A 98 20.51 -4.08 0.37
CA LEU A 98 20.10 -4.00 1.77
C LEU A 98 18.58 -3.86 1.88
N GLY A 99 17.97 -2.94 1.15
CA GLY A 99 16.51 -2.78 1.10
C GLY A 99 15.79 -4.04 0.65
N ALA A 100 16.32 -4.74 -0.36
CA ALA A 100 15.76 -6.00 -0.84
C ALA A 100 15.81 -7.12 0.22
N VAL A 101 16.93 -7.25 0.94
CA VAL A 101 17.10 -8.25 2.01
C VAL A 101 16.13 -7.96 3.17
N ILE A 102 16.03 -6.70 3.57
CA ILE A 102 15.08 -6.25 4.59
C ILE A 102 13.65 -6.57 4.17
N ASP A 103 13.27 -6.26 2.94
CA ASP A 103 11.92 -6.53 2.41
C ASP A 103 11.58 -8.02 2.44
N VAL A 104 12.50 -8.88 2.02
CA VAL A 104 12.30 -10.34 2.06
C VAL A 104 12.14 -10.82 3.51
N ALA A 105 12.98 -10.35 4.43
CA ALA A 105 12.92 -10.74 5.84
C ALA A 105 11.60 -10.28 6.51
N VAL A 106 11.20 -9.03 6.29
CA VAL A 106 9.94 -8.48 6.80
C VAL A 106 8.74 -9.20 6.18
N PHE A 107 8.77 -9.46 4.87
CA PHE A 107 7.71 -10.20 4.18
C PHE A 107 7.53 -11.61 4.75
N LEU A 108 8.60 -12.41 4.80
CA LEU A 108 8.53 -13.81 5.25
C LEU A 108 8.11 -13.90 6.71
N SER A 109 8.69 -13.07 7.59
CA SER A 109 8.34 -13.07 9.01
C SER A 109 6.89 -12.64 9.25
N THR A 110 6.42 -11.60 8.58
CA THR A 110 5.05 -11.08 8.71
C THR A 110 4.02 -12.09 8.19
N PHE A 111 4.25 -12.67 7.01
CA PHE A 111 3.34 -13.63 6.41
C PHE A 111 3.25 -14.92 7.26
N THR A 112 4.40 -15.44 7.71
CA THR A 112 4.47 -16.62 8.57
C THR A 112 3.77 -16.38 9.91
N LEU A 113 4.03 -15.24 10.54
CA LEU A 113 3.40 -14.85 11.80
C LEU A 113 1.87 -14.75 11.66
N ALA A 114 1.40 -14.08 10.60
CA ALA A 114 -0.04 -13.93 10.34
C ALA A 114 -0.74 -15.28 10.16
N ILE A 115 -0.14 -16.21 9.41
CA ILE A 115 -0.68 -17.57 9.22
C ILE A 115 -0.67 -18.35 10.53
N TYR A 116 0.47 -18.35 11.24
CA TYR A 116 0.61 -19.09 12.48
C TYR A 116 -0.39 -18.63 13.55
N LEU A 117 -0.43 -17.33 13.82
CA LEU A 117 -1.36 -16.77 14.81
C LEU A 117 -2.82 -16.88 14.34
N GLY A 118 -3.09 -16.59 13.06
CA GLY A 118 -4.44 -16.65 12.50
C GLY A 118 -5.07 -18.02 12.66
N ILE A 119 -4.34 -19.07 12.29
CA ILE A 119 -4.88 -20.45 12.32
C ILE A 119 -4.80 -21.05 13.72
N LYS A 120 -3.63 -20.99 14.39
CA LYS A 120 -3.44 -21.70 15.65
C LYS A 120 -4.02 -20.96 16.84
N PHE A 121 -3.84 -19.64 16.94
CA PHE A 121 -4.24 -18.87 18.11
C PHE A 121 -5.67 -18.32 17.98
N PHE A 122 -5.96 -17.61 16.89
CA PHE A 122 -7.28 -17.00 16.67
C PHE A 122 -8.31 -17.97 16.10
N LYS A 123 -7.87 -19.14 15.62
CA LYS A 123 -8.72 -20.17 14.97
C LYS A 123 -9.57 -19.58 13.84
N LEU A 124 -8.95 -18.74 13.03
CA LEU A 124 -9.54 -18.20 11.81
C LEU A 124 -9.46 -19.23 10.70
N ASP A 125 -10.35 -19.10 9.73
CA ASP A 125 -10.26 -19.87 8.50
C ASP A 125 -8.94 -19.61 7.79
N ARG A 126 -8.38 -20.64 7.20
CA ARG A 126 -7.06 -20.61 6.56
C ARG A 126 -6.99 -19.58 5.44
N ASP A 127 -8.02 -19.48 4.61
CA ASP A 127 -8.11 -18.52 3.52
C ASP A 127 -8.11 -17.07 4.03
N LEU A 128 -8.86 -16.78 5.11
CA LEU A 128 -8.84 -15.46 5.74
C LEU A 128 -7.46 -15.12 6.33
N ALA A 129 -6.82 -16.08 7.02
CA ALA A 129 -5.48 -15.86 7.58
C ALA A 129 -4.43 -15.58 6.47
N ILE A 130 -4.52 -16.31 5.33
CA ILE A 130 -3.66 -16.08 4.16
C ILE A 130 -3.92 -14.69 3.57
N LEU A 131 -5.18 -14.27 3.42
CA LEU A 131 -5.52 -12.95 2.87
C LEU A 131 -5.00 -11.82 3.76
N ILE A 132 -5.19 -11.90 5.09
CA ILE A 132 -4.67 -10.90 6.03
C ILE A 132 -3.13 -10.90 5.99
N GLY A 133 -2.52 -12.08 5.97
CA GLY A 133 -1.07 -12.24 5.87
C GLY A 133 -0.50 -11.64 4.58
N ALA A 134 -1.07 -11.95 3.42
CA ALA A 134 -0.64 -11.42 2.12
C ALA A 134 -0.82 -9.89 2.05
N GLY A 135 -1.97 -9.38 2.53
CA GLY A 135 -2.22 -7.95 2.60
C GLY A 135 -1.23 -7.21 3.47
N SER A 136 -0.98 -7.70 4.68
CA SER A 136 -0.06 -7.06 5.62
C SER A 136 1.40 -7.21 5.18
N ALA A 137 1.74 -8.34 4.57
CA ALA A 137 3.12 -8.65 4.20
C ALA A 137 3.58 -8.06 2.87
N ILE A 138 2.70 -7.70 1.93
CA ILE A 138 3.11 -7.24 0.59
C ILE A 138 2.64 -5.80 0.31
N CYS A 139 1.40 -5.63 -0.15
CA CYS A 139 0.93 -4.34 -0.64
C CYS A 139 -0.56 -4.05 -0.37
N GLY A 140 -1.07 -4.52 0.76
CA GLY A 140 -2.40 -4.20 1.18
C GLY A 140 -3.50 -4.85 0.36
N ALA A 141 -4.51 -4.07 0.01
CA ALA A 141 -5.69 -4.54 -0.71
C ALA A 141 -5.34 -5.18 -2.07
N ALA A 142 -4.31 -4.71 -2.76
CA ALA A 142 -3.90 -5.28 -4.04
C ALA A 142 -3.43 -6.74 -3.89
N ALA A 143 -2.65 -7.03 -2.85
CA ALA A 143 -2.20 -8.40 -2.56
C ALA A 143 -3.37 -9.31 -2.14
N ILE A 144 -4.34 -8.79 -1.38
CA ILE A 144 -5.54 -9.54 -0.99
C ILE A 144 -6.35 -9.93 -2.23
N LEU A 145 -6.63 -8.97 -3.12
CA LEU A 145 -7.41 -9.21 -4.34
C LEU A 145 -6.70 -10.14 -5.34
N ALA A 146 -5.37 -10.09 -5.41
CA ALA A 146 -4.58 -10.99 -6.24
C ALA A 146 -4.48 -12.40 -5.64
N THR A 147 -4.56 -12.54 -4.31
CA THR A 147 -4.50 -13.82 -3.60
C THR A 147 -5.86 -14.52 -3.55
N GLU A 148 -6.96 -13.76 -3.57
CA GLU A 148 -8.33 -14.29 -3.53
C GLU A 148 -8.60 -15.45 -4.50
N PRO A 149 -8.32 -15.34 -5.82
CA PRO A 149 -8.61 -16.42 -6.77
C PRO A 149 -7.74 -17.66 -6.52
N VAL A 150 -6.56 -17.50 -5.92
CA VAL A 150 -5.65 -18.62 -5.59
C VAL A 150 -6.19 -19.42 -4.41
N VAL A 151 -6.63 -18.74 -3.35
CA VAL A 151 -7.17 -19.41 -2.15
C VAL A 151 -8.66 -19.70 -2.27
N LYS A 152 -9.33 -19.21 -3.32
CA LYS A 152 -10.78 -19.34 -3.57
C LYS A 152 -11.62 -18.85 -2.38
N ALA A 153 -11.24 -17.69 -1.82
CA ALA A 153 -11.89 -17.14 -0.66
C ALA A 153 -13.27 -16.55 -1.00
N GLN A 154 -14.17 -16.59 -0.03
CA GLN A 154 -15.49 -15.93 -0.15
C GLN A 154 -15.35 -14.40 -0.09
N ASN A 155 -16.19 -13.66 -0.81
CA ASN A 155 -16.16 -12.19 -0.88
C ASN A 155 -16.23 -11.51 0.51
N GLU A 156 -16.92 -12.12 1.47
CA GLU A 156 -17.00 -11.62 2.84
C GLU A 156 -15.65 -11.61 3.54
N LYS A 157 -14.87 -12.68 3.38
CA LYS A 157 -13.52 -12.81 3.94
C LYS A 157 -12.54 -11.83 3.29
N VAL A 158 -12.67 -11.61 1.97
CA VAL A 158 -11.92 -10.60 1.22
C VAL A 158 -12.20 -9.21 1.79
N THR A 159 -13.49 -8.89 2.00
CA THR A 159 -13.91 -7.60 2.57
C THR A 159 -13.35 -7.39 3.97
N VAL A 160 -13.38 -8.42 4.82
CA VAL A 160 -12.80 -8.39 6.16
C VAL A 160 -11.29 -8.14 6.10
N ALA A 161 -10.55 -8.89 5.27
CA ALA A 161 -9.11 -8.72 5.11
C ALA A 161 -8.74 -7.31 4.61
N ILE A 162 -9.45 -6.78 3.61
CA ILE A 162 -9.25 -5.41 3.12
C ILE A 162 -9.51 -4.39 4.23
N SER A 163 -10.56 -4.58 5.03
CA SER A 163 -10.88 -3.68 6.13
C SER A 163 -9.76 -3.60 7.16
N THR A 164 -9.12 -4.73 7.52
CA THR A 164 -8.01 -4.74 8.48
C THR A 164 -6.80 -3.96 7.95
N VAL A 165 -6.43 -4.17 6.70
CA VAL A 165 -5.30 -3.48 6.07
C VAL A 165 -5.54 -1.97 5.94
N VAL A 166 -6.76 -1.56 5.57
CA VAL A 166 -7.11 -0.13 5.48
C VAL A 166 -7.02 0.53 6.85
N ILE A 167 -7.53 -0.11 7.92
CA ILE A 167 -7.51 0.43 9.28
C ILE A 167 -6.07 0.65 9.75
N PHE A 168 -5.26 -0.41 9.77
CA PHE A 168 -3.88 -0.33 10.31
C PHE A 168 -2.95 0.45 9.39
N GLY A 169 -3.17 0.40 8.09
CA GLY A 169 -2.44 1.23 7.16
C GLY A 169 -2.77 2.73 7.29
N THR A 170 -4.02 3.09 7.62
CA THR A 170 -4.36 4.49 7.92
C THR A 170 -3.73 4.93 9.25
N ILE A 171 -3.71 4.08 10.27
CA ILE A 171 -2.99 4.35 11.52
C ILE A 171 -1.51 4.59 11.26
N SER A 172 -0.89 3.83 10.34
CA SER A 172 0.52 3.98 9.98
C SER A 172 0.85 5.40 9.49
N ILE A 173 -0.05 6.04 8.74
CA ILE A 173 0.19 7.40 8.19
C ILE A 173 0.55 8.40 9.30
N PHE A 174 -0.04 8.22 10.47
CA PHE A 174 0.19 9.11 11.63
C PHE A 174 1.24 8.54 12.57
N ALA A 175 1.29 7.23 12.76
CA ALA A 175 2.18 6.59 13.72
C ALA A 175 3.66 6.71 13.31
N TYR A 176 4.00 6.55 12.03
CA TYR A 176 5.39 6.56 11.58
C TYR A 176 6.06 7.95 11.65
N PRO A 177 5.41 9.06 11.25
CA PRO A 177 6.00 10.38 11.49
C PRO A 177 6.24 10.68 12.98
N VAL A 178 5.33 10.25 13.86
CA VAL A 178 5.51 10.39 15.32
C VAL A 178 6.69 9.54 15.79
N THR A 179 6.81 8.29 15.32
CA THR A 179 7.97 7.43 15.65
C THR A 179 9.29 8.05 15.17
N TYR A 180 9.29 8.69 14.01
CA TYR A 180 10.47 9.41 13.52
C TYR A 180 10.85 10.56 14.45
N GLN A 181 9.91 11.41 14.83
CA GLN A 181 10.17 12.51 15.76
C GLN A 181 10.68 12.02 17.11
N LEU A 182 10.12 10.94 17.65
CA LEU A 182 10.58 10.31 18.88
C LEU A 182 12.00 9.75 18.73
N SER A 183 12.30 9.10 17.60
CA SER A 183 13.65 8.56 17.34
C SER A 183 14.70 9.66 17.28
N GLN A 184 14.40 10.80 16.68
CA GLN A 184 15.27 11.96 16.63
C GLN A 184 15.52 12.55 18.04
N TYR A 185 14.48 12.56 18.88
CA TYR A 185 14.64 13.06 20.24
C TYR A 185 15.52 12.17 21.12
N TYR A 186 15.38 10.83 21.03
CA TYR A 186 16.11 9.88 21.87
C TYR A 186 17.45 9.43 21.27
N PHE A 187 17.60 9.48 19.94
CA PHE A 187 18.76 8.97 19.20
C PHE A 187 19.36 10.02 18.25
N ALA A 188 19.42 11.29 18.68
CA ALA A 188 19.85 12.43 17.88
C ALA A 188 21.26 12.30 17.27
N SER A 189 22.09 11.35 17.72
CA SER A 189 23.43 11.10 17.20
C SER A 189 23.46 10.16 15.98
N ILE A 190 22.32 9.62 15.54
CA ILE A 190 22.24 8.67 14.43
C ILE A 190 21.44 9.32 13.31
N ASP A 191 22.10 9.61 12.19
CA ASP A 191 21.46 10.13 10.99
C ASP A 191 20.76 8.98 10.25
N PHE A 192 19.41 8.89 10.37
CA PHE A 192 18.64 7.79 9.85
C PHE A 192 17.65 8.10 8.69
N PRO A 193 17.71 9.21 7.93
CA PRO A 193 16.62 9.48 6.97
C PRO A 193 16.46 8.36 5.95
N ALA A 194 17.52 7.88 5.32
CA ALA A 194 17.44 6.82 4.31
C ALA A 194 16.98 5.49 4.91
N GLN A 195 17.54 5.09 6.06
CA GLN A 195 17.11 3.86 6.76
C GLN A 195 15.64 3.95 7.20
N PHE A 196 15.19 5.14 7.63
CA PHE A 196 13.79 5.34 8.00
C PHE A 196 12.85 5.23 6.79
N GLY A 197 13.31 5.65 5.59
CA GLY A 197 12.61 5.43 4.33
C GLY A 197 12.46 3.93 4.02
N ILE A 198 13.54 3.14 4.13
CA ILE A 198 13.49 1.68 3.99
C ILE A 198 12.52 1.06 5.00
N TYR A 199 12.55 1.52 6.26
CA TYR A 199 11.66 1.05 7.30
C TYR A 199 10.19 1.33 6.97
N ILE A 200 9.82 2.55 6.57
CA ILE A 200 8.44 2.87 6.13
C ILE A 200 8.04 2.01 4.93
N GLY A 201 8.88 1.95 3.89
CA GLY A 201 8.61 1.20 2.66
C GLY A 201 8.40 -0.29 2.92
N SER A 202 9.22 -0.88 3.79
CA SER A 202 9.20 -2.30 4.12
C SER A 202 8.10 -2.71 5.12
N THR A 203 7.44 -1.77 5.81
CA THR A 203 6.51 -2.11 6.90
C THR A 203 5.10 -1.54 6.75
N VAL A 204 4.91 -0.40 6.10
CA VAL A 204 3.58 0.17 5.85
C VAL A 204 2.84 -0.61 4.75
N HIS A 205 1.52 -0.75 4.85
CA HIS A 205 0.73 -1.68 4.05
C HIS A 205 0.61 -1.29 2.57
N GLU A 206 0.10 -0.12 2.26
CA GLU A 206 -0.19 0.32 0.89
C GLU A 206 0.75 1.43 0.41
N VAL A 207 1.02 1.48 -0.90
CA VAL A 207 1.88 2.53 -1.50
C VAL A 207 1.39 3.93 -1.18
N ALA A 208 0.07 4.14 -1.23
CA ALA A 208 -0.55 5.40 -0.87
C ALA A 208 -0.23 5.84 0.56
N GLN A 209 -0.30 4.89 1.50
CA GLN A 209 -0.02 5.13 2.92
C GLN A 209 1.48 5.34 3.17
N VAL A 210 2.35 4.63 2.42
CA VAL A 210 3.80 4.86 2.42
C VAL A 210 4.11 6.29 2.02
N LEU A 211 3.57 6.75 0.89
CA LEU A 211 3.74 8.12 0.42
C LEU A 211 3.27 9.15 1.46
N ALA A 212 2.07 8.98 2.00
CA ALA A 212 1.52 9.91 2.99
C ALA A 212 2.37 9.96 4.27
N ALA A 213 2.80 8.80 4.80
CA ALA A 213 3.62 8.72 6.00
C ALA A 213 5.04 9.30 5.77
N ALA A 214 5.69 8.93 4.67
CA ALA A 214 7.06 9.31 4.38
C ALA A 214 7.20 10.78 4.00
N ASN A 215 6.28 11.35 3.20
CA ASN A 215 6.25 12.78 2.90
C ASN A 215 6.02 13.66 4.14
N SER A 216 5.39 13.13 5.20
CA SER A 216 5.26 13.85 6.48
C SER A 216 6.57 13.89 7.27
N VAL A 217 7.58 13.15 6.82
CA VAL A 217 8.93 13.17 7.40
C VAL A 217 9.87 14.06 6.56
N SER A 218 10.10 13.69 5.31
CA SER A 218 10.85 14.48 4.32
C SER A 218 10.75 13.87 2.93
N ASP A 219 11.11 14.65 1.89
CA ASP A 219 11.15 14.18 0.50
C ASP A 219 12.14 13.03 0.32
N ASN A 220 13.33 13.11 0.89
CA ASN A 220 14.33 12.02 0.82
C ASN A 220 13.83 10.71 1.43
N VAL A 221 13.11 10.78 2.56
CA VAL A 221 12.49 9.61 3.18
C VAL A 221 11.38 9.06 2.28
N ALA A 222 10.62 9.93 1.62
CA ALA A 222 9.56 9.51 0.71
C ALA A 222 10.12 8.79 -0.52
N ASP A 223 11.18 9.30 -1.12
CA ASP A 223 11.83 8.72 -2.28
C ASP A 223 12.34 7.29 -1.96
N THR A 224 13.09 7.14 -0.88
CA THR A 224 13.59 5.85 -0.39
C THR A 224 12.45 4.88 -0.05
N ALA A 225 11.41 5.37 0.61
CA ALA A 225 10.26 4.55 1.01
C ALA A 225 9.46 4.03 -0.19
N VAL A 226 9.27 4.87 -1.22
CA VAL A 226 8.58 4.47 -2.45
C VAL A 226 9.37 3.42 -3.21
N ILE A 227 10.69 3.61 -3.37
CA ILE A 227 11.56 2.63 -4.04
C ILE A 227 11.46 1.28 -3.32
N THR A 228 11.68 1.27 -2.00
CA THR A 228 11.58 0.06 -1.18
C THR A 228 10.21 -0.60 -1.34
N LYS A 229 9.13 0.20 -1.27
CA LYS A 229 7.77 -0.33 -1.44
C LYS A 229 7.52 -0.90 -2.83
N MET A 230 8.08 -0.32 -3.88
CA MET A 230 7.96 -0.86 -5.25
C MET A 230 8.69 -2.21 -5.38
N MET A 231 9.87 -2.38 -4.77
CA MET A 231 10.56 -3.66 -4.71
C MET A 231 9.68 -4.73 -4.03
N ARG A 232 9.04 -4.37 -2.92
CA ARG A 232 8.12 -5.28 -2.21
C ARG A 232 6.87 -5.63 -3.03
N VAL A 233 6.29 -4.68 -3.75
CA VAL A 233 5.14 -4.92 -4.66
C VAL A 233 5.51 -5.91 -5.76
N MET A 234 6.73 -5.88 -6.28
CA MET A 234 7.21 -6.84 -7.29
C MET A 234 7.30 -8.28 -6.74
N MET A 235 7.45 -8.47 -5.43
CA MET A 235 7.43 -9.81 -4.80
C MET A 235 6.05 -10.49 -4.89
N LEU A 236 4.99 -9.76 -5.23
CA LEU A 236 3.64 -10.32 -5.38
C LEU A 236 3.58 -11.44 -6.43
N GLY A 237 4.24 -11.25 -7.57
CA GLY A 237 4.28 -12.26 -8.64
C GLY A 237 4.88 -13.59 -8.18
N PRO A 238 6.14 -13.62 -7.72
CA PRO A 238 6.76 -14.83 -7.14
C PRO A 238 5.96 -15.45 -6.01
N PHE A 239 5.40 -14.63 -5.11
CA PHE A 239 4.56 -15.11 -4.01
C PHE A 239 3.32 -15.86 -4.52
N LEU A 240 2.59 -15.31 -5.49
CA LEU A 240 1.40 -15.94 -6.06
C LEU A 240 1.75 -17.26 -6.79
N LEU A 241 2.90 -17.32 -7.45
CA LEU A 241 3.39 -18.57 -8.06
C LEU A 241 3.60 -19.66 -7.01
N VAL A 242 4.36 -19.36 -5.96
CA VAL A 242 4.63 -20.32 -4.87
C VAL A 242 3.33 -20.75 -4.19
N LEU A 243 2.44 -19.81 -3.89
CA LEU A 243 1.16 -20.10 -3.27
C LEU A 243 0.27 -20.96 -4.16
N SER A 244 0.21 -20.68 -5.46
CA SER A 244 -0.55 -21.46 -6.44
C SER A 244 -0.02 -22.88 -6.54
N MET A 245 1.30 -23.08 -6.63
CA MET A 245 1.94 -24.40 -6.64
C MET A 245 1.58 -25.21 -5.38
N TYR A 246 1.60 -24.55 -4.21
CA TYR A 246 1.24 -25.17 -2.95
C TYR A 246 -0.20 -25.68 -2.94
N PHE A 247 -1.18 -24.89 -3.39
CA PHE A 247 -2.59 -25.29 -3.46
C PHE A 247 -2.81 -26.41 -4.49
N ILE A 248 -2.18 -26.34 -5.67
CA ILE A 248 -2.25 -27.39 -6.68
C ILE A 248 -1.68 -28.70 -6.13
N TYR A 249 -0.56 -28.65 -5.41
CA TYR A 249 0.03 -29.84 -4.79
C TYR A 249 -0.93 -30.46 -3.76
N GLN A 250 -1.58 -29.65 -2.92
CA GLN A 250 -2.57 -30.15 -1.97
C GLN A 250 -3.80 -30.76 -2.64
N ASP A 251 -4.33 -30.13 -3.68
CA ASP A 251 -5.48 -30.65 -4.43
C ASP A 251 -5.13 -32.00 -5.09
N ARG A 252 -3.92 -32.12 -5.64
CA ARG A 252 -3.43 -33.42 -6.18
C ARG A 252 -3.29 -34.52 -5.11
N GLN A 253 -2.86 -34.19 -3.90
CA GLN A 253 -2.79 -35.17 -2.80
C GLN A 253 -4.19 -35.65 -2.39
N LYS A 254 -5.17 -34.75 -2.30
CA LYS A 254 -6.56 -35.12 -2.00
C LYS A 254 -7.17 -36.03 -3.07
N LEU A 255 -6.89 -35.74 -4.34
CA LEU A 255 -7.36 -36.56 -5.47
C LEU A 255 -6.69 -37.94 -5.52
N ARG A 256 -5.44 -38.09 -5.08
CA ARG A 256 -4.77 -39.39 -4.96
C ARG A 256 -5.42 -40.32 -3.92
N HIS A 257 -6.12 -39.73 -2.94
CA HIS A 257 -6.87 -40.48 -1.93
C HIS A 257 -8.35 -40.72 -2.31
N GLN A 258 -8.84 -40.09 -3.37
CA GLN A 258 -10.16 -40.29 -3.96
C GLN A 258 -9.97 -40.60 -5.45
N SER A 259 -10.14 -41.85 -5.83
CA SER A 259 -9.95 -42.37 -7.19
C SER A 259 -10.67 -41.54 -8.26
N SER A 260 -9.96 -41.27 -9.36
CA SER A 260 -10.38 -40.92 -10.74
C SER A 260 -11.56 -39.96 -10.94
N ASP A 261 -11.29 -38.79 -11.44
CA ASP A 261 -11.74 -38.26 -12.74
C ASP A 261 -11.28 -36.80 -12.92
N GLY A 262 -10.82 -36.55 -14.14
CA GLY A 262 -10.45 -35.34 -14.81
C GLY A 262 -10.62 -33.96 -14.12
N ALA A 263 -9.57 -33.46 -13.55
CA ALA A 263 -9.51 -32.06 -13.17
C ALA A 263 -8.86 -31.24 -14.28
N GLY A 264 -9.66 -30.39 -14.95
CA GLY A 264 -9.18 -29.38 -15.88
C GLY A 264 -8.18 -28.44 -15.22
N GLY A 265 -6.95 -28.46 -15.69
CA GLY A 265 -5.88 -27.58 -15.23
C GLY A 265 -6.19 -26.14 -15.59
N SER A 266 -6.63 -25.34 -14.62
CA SER A 266 -6.54 -23.90 -14.76
C SER A 266 -5.05 -23.55 -14.94
N SER A 267 -4.71 -22.92 -16.06
CA SER A 267 -3.35 -22.57 -16.41
C SER A 267 -2.69 -21.75 -15.30
N ILE A 268 -1.64 -22.27 -14.67
CA ILE A 268 -0.81 -21.57 -13.65
C ILE A 268 -0.40 -20.20 -14.20
N PHE A 269 -0.19 -20.09 -15.50
CA PHE A 269 0.23 -18.87 -16.19
C PHE A 269 -0.85 -17.77 -16.17
N SER A 270 -2.14 -18.12 -16.25
CA SER A 270 -3.23 -17.13 -16.20
C SER A 270 -3.43 -16.54 -14.80
N LEU A 271 -3.17 -17.31 -13.76
CA LEU A 271 -3.24 -16.84 -12.37
C LEU A 271 -2.04 -15.95 -12.00
N ALA A 272 -0.84 -16.31 -12.48
CA ALA A 272 0.36 -15.51 -12.29
C ALA A 272 0.29 -14.16 -13.02
N SER A 273 -0.23 -14.14 -14.25
CA SER A 273 -0.37 -12.90 -15.05
C SER A 273 -1.38 -11.91 -14.45
N ALA A 274 -2.40 -12.38 -13.74
CA ALA A 274 -3.37 -11.51 -13.07
C ALA A 274 -2.77 -10.73 -11.88
N GLY A 275 -1.64 -11.20 -11.33
CA GLY A 275 -0.96 -10.58 -10.19
C GLY A 275 0.21 -9.65 -10.55
N ILE A 276 0.58 -9.52 -11.83
CA ILE A 276 1.71 -8.67 -12.22
C ILE A 276 1.37 -7.19 -12.04
N PRO A 277 2.10 -6.46 -11.17
CA PRO A 277 1.84 -5.05 -10.93
C PRO A 277 2.45 -4.17 -12.05
N TRP A 278 1.78 -4.11 -13.22
CA TRP A 278 2.25 -3.39 -14.41
C TRP A 278 2.71 -1.95 -14.13
N PHE A 279 2.09 -1.27 -13.17
CA PHE A 279 2.44 0.10 -12.79
C PHE A 279 3.83 0.18 -12.13
N ALA A 280 4.29 -0.87 -11.43
CA ALA A 280 5.63 -0.92 -10.86
C ALA A 280 6.70 -1.07 -11.96
N PHE A 281 6.41 -1.80 -13.03
CA PHE A 281 7.31 -1.84 -14.21
C PHE A 281 7.37 -0.50 -14.92
N LEU A 282 6.21 0.16 -15.14
CA LEU A 282 6.20 1.48 -15.74
C LEU A 282 6.89 2.52 -14.88
N PHE A 283 6.79 2.44 -13.56
CA PHE A 283 7.55 3.27 -12.62
C PHE A 283 9.06 3.14 -12.87
N LEU A 284 9.60 1.91 -13.00
CA LEU A 284 11.02 1.68 -13.32
C LEU A 284 11.40 2.23 -14.70
N VAL A 285 10.52 2.09 -15.70
CA VAL A 285 10.76 2.66 -17.05
C VAL A 285 10.86 4.18 -16.95
N VAL A 286 9.98 4.84 -16.20
CA VAL A 286 10.00 6.30 -16.02
C VAL A 286 11.28 6.76 -15.30
N ILE A 287 11.71 6.04 -14.26
CA ILE A 287 13.01 6.29 -13.62
C ILE A 287 14.15 6.18 -14.65
N GLY A 288 14.11 5.17 -15.51
CA GLY A 288 15.10 4.99 -16.58
C GLY A 288 15.13 6.18 -17.54
N LEU A 289 13.97 6.65 -18.00
CA LEU A 289 13.86 7.81 -18.88
C LEU A 289 14.40 9.08 -18.21
N ASN A 290 14.10 9.28 -16.93
CA ASN A 290 14.62 10.41 -16.16
C ASN A 290 16.14 10.33 -15.96
N SER A 291 16.65 9.15 -15.62
CA SER A 291 18.09 8.91 -15.42
C SER A 291 18.93 9.12 -16.68
N MET A 292 18.35 8.82 -17.85
CA MET A 292 19.00 9.05 -19.16
C MET A 292 18.97 10.52 -19.60
N GLY A 293 18.28 11.40 -18.84
CA GLY A 293 18.13 12.81 -19.19
C GLY A 293 17.32 13.05 -20.48
N LEU A 294 16.48 12.09 -20.88
CA LEU A 294 15.69 12.16 -22.11
C LEU A 294 14.53 13.17 -22.00
N ALA A 295 14.10 13.50 -20.79
CA ALA A 295 13.06 14.48 -20.55
C ALA A 295 13.66 15.88 -20.28
N PRO A 296 13.23 16.94 -21.00
CA PRO A 296 13.63 18.31 -20.69
C PRO A 296 13.25 18.68 -19.26
N LYS A 297 14.07 19.46 -18.56
CA LYS A 297 13.84 19.86 -17.18
C LYS A 297 12.47 20.52 -16.95
N GLU A 298 12.02 21.38 -17.87
CA GLU A 298 10.72 22.02 -17.80
C GLU A 298 9.55 21.03 -17.86
N MET A 299 9.70 20.00 -18.73
CA MET A 299 8.71 18.91 -18.82
C MET A 299 8.68 18.08 -17.54
N THR A 300 9.84 17.74 -16.99
CA THR A 300 9.93 16.99 -15.73
C THR A 300 9.28 17.76 -14.58
N GLN A 301 9.52 19.06 -14.45
CA GLN A 301 8.89 19.89 -13.43
C GLN A 301 7.36 19.95 -13.59
N SER A 302 6.87 20.06 -14.81
CA SER A 302 5.43 20.03 -15.10
C SER A 302 4.81 18.67 -14.75
N LEU A 303 5.48 17.58 -15.08
CA LEU A 303 5.03 16.21 -14.75
C LEU A 303 5.01 15.97 -13.23
N VAL A 304 5.99 16.48 -12.50
CA VAL A 304 6.03 16.42 -11.03
C VAL A 304 4.89 17.24 -10.41
N ALA A 305 4.55 18.41 -10.95
CA ALA A 305 3.42 19.18 -10.48
C ALA A 305 2.08 18.46 -10.72
N ILE A 306 1.91 17.84 -11.89
CA ILE A 306 0.75 17.00 -12.20
C ILE A 306 0.70 15.79 -11.26
N ASP A 307 1.83 15.15 -11.01
CA ASP A 307 1.94 14.02 -10.08
C ASP A 307 1.45 14.39 -8.67
N ASN A 308 1.94 15.48 -8.10
CA ASN A 308 1.53 15.94 -6.78
C ASN A 308 0.00 16.16 -6.70
N PHE A 309 -0.60 16.72 -7.74
CA PHE A 309 -2.05 16.90 -7.83
C PHE A 309 -2.80 15.55 -7.92
N LEU A 310 -2.34 14.63 -8.78
CA LEU A 310 -2.97 13.31 -8.92
C LEU A 310 -2.89 12.50 -7.63
N LEU A 311 -1.74 12.54 -6.95
CA LEU A 311 -1.54 11.89 -5.66
C LEU A 311 -2.42 12.52 -4.58
N ALA A 312 -2.53 13.84 -4.50
CA ALA A 312 -3.42 14.52 -3.56
C ALA A 312 -4.89 14.15 -3.78
N ALA A 313 -5.36 14.14 -5.05
CA ALA A 313 -6.71 13.69 -5.39
C ALA A 313 -6.96 12.21 -5.03
N ALA A 314 -5.97 11.34 -5.26
CA ALA A 314 -6.04 9.93 -4.90
C ALA A 314 -6.05 9.70 -3.37
N MET A 315 -5.29 10.52 -2.62
CA MET A 315 -5.33 10.49 -1.14
C MET A 315 -6.67 10.95 -0.60
N ALA A 316 -7.25 12.00 -1.17
CA ALA A 316 -8.61 12.43 -0.83
C ALA A 316 -9.62 11.30 -1.09
N ALA A 317 -9.54 10.61 -2.24
CA ALA A 317 -10.39 9.46 -2.56
C ALA A 317 -10.19 8.30 -1.57
N LEU A 318 -8.95 8.01 -1.17
CA LEU A 318 -8.65 7.02 -0.13
C LEU A 318 -9.31 7.42 1.19
N GLY A 319 -9.17 8.67 1.61
CA GLY A 319 -9.81 9.21 2.82
C GLY A 319 -11.34 9.08 2.77
N ILE A 320 -11.98 9.50 1.70
CA ILE A 320 -13.45 9.40 1.52
C ILE A 320 -13.94 7.96 1.67
N THR A 321 -13.16 6.99 1.21
CA THR A 321 -13.52 5.56 1.31
C THR A 321 -13.12 4.90 2.64
N THR A 322 -12.44 5.64 3.52
CA THR A 322 -12.03 5.16 4.84
C THR A 322 -13.13 5.45 5.86
N HIS A 323 -13.95 4.44 6.15
CA HIS A 323 -15.07 4.57 7.08
C HIS A 323 -14.79 3.89 8.42
N PHE A 324 -15.15 4.54 9.53
CA PHE A 324 -15.09 3.95 10.86
C PHE A 324 -15.96 2.69 11.01
N SER A 325 -17.01 2.55 10.18
CA SER A 325 -17.83 1.34 10.14
C SER A 325 -17.07 0.08 9.68
N ALA A 326 -15.94 0.23 9.00
CA ALA A 326 -15.09 -0.90 8.60
C ALA A 326 -14.58 -1.70 9.80
N ILE A 327 -14.35 -1.03 10.94
CA ILE A 327 -13.95 -1.66 12.21
C ILE A 327 -15.00 -2.67 12.68
N LYS A 328 -16.29 -2.29 12.59
CA LYS A 328 -17.40 -3.18 12.97
C LYS A 328 -17.55 -4.38 12.05
N LYS A 329 -17.29 -4.19 10.74
CA LYS A 329 -17.43 -5.25 9.73
C LYS A 329 -16.31 -6.29 9.80
N ALA A 330 -15.10 -5.89 10.20
CA ALA A 330 -13.96 -6.80 10.27
C ALA A 330 -14.14 -7.92 11.31
N GLY A 331 -14.88 -7.67 12.37
CA GLY A 331 -15.00 -8.58 13.51
C GLY A 331 -13.76 -8.55 14.43
N LEU A 332 -13.93 -8.99 15.68
CA LEU A 332 -12.87 -8.84 16.69
C LEU A 332 -11.63 -9.70 16.41
N LYS A 333 -11.79 -10.97 16.07
CA LYS A 333 -10.66 -11.89 15.88
C LYS A 333 -9.73 -11.49 14.72
N PRO A 334 -10.24 -11.20 13.49
CA PRO A 334 -9.41 -10.70 12.39
C PRO A 334 -8.74 -9.36 12.72
N LEU A 335 -9.45 -8.48 13.46
CA LEU A 335 -8.92 -7.19 13.86
C LEU A 335 -7.77 -7.33 14.87
N PHE A 336 -7.90 -8.22 15.88
CA PHE A 336 -6.81 -8.51 16.82
C PHE A 336 -5.61 -9.16 16.13
N LEU A 337 -5.82 -10.09 15.19
CA LEU A 337 -4.74 -10.66 14.38
C LEU A 337 -4.00 -9.55 13.65
N ALA A 338 -4.74 -8.69 12.93
CA ALA A 338 -4.15 -7.59 12.18
C ALA A 338 -3.43 -6.57 13.08
N ALA A 339 -3.95 -6.31 14.28
CA ALA A 339 -3.29 -5.46 15.28
C ALA A 339 -1.93 -6.04 15.71
N ILE A 340 -1.86 -7.34 16.01
CA ILE A 340 -0.59 -7.99 16.39
C ILE A 340 0.39 -7.98 15.20
N VAL A 341 -0.09 -8.27 13.99
CA VAL A 341 0.74 -8.21 12.78
C VAL A 341 1.22 -6.78 12.52
N PHE A 342 0.39 -5.77 12.76
CA PHE A 342 0.78 -4.36 12.66
C PHE A 342 1.85 -4.01 13.70
N LEU A 343 1.68 -4.41 14.97
CA LEU A 343 2.69 -4.22 16.00
C LEU A 343 4.00 -4.94 15.65
N TRP A 344 3.91 -6.14 15.05
CA TRP A 344 5.08 -6.82 14.51
C TRP A 344 5.77 -6.00 13.42
N LEU A 345 5.02 -5.42 12.48
CA LEU A 345 5.58 -4.58 11.43
C LEU A 345 6.29 -3.34 12.01
N VAL A 346 5.68 -2.71 13.02
CA VAL A 346 6.28 -1.53 13.69
C VAL A 346 7.53 -1.94 14.48
N PHE A 347 7.44 -2.88 15.41
CA PHE A 347 8.55 -3.21 16.31
C PHE A 347 9.49 -4.26 15.72
N GLY A 348 8.97 -5.38 15.24
CA GLY A 348 9.77 -6.45 14.64
C GLY A 348 10.38 -6.04 13.30
N GLY A 349 9.60 -5.36 12.45
CA GLY A 349 10.10 -4.78 11.21
C GLY A 349 11.16 -3.71 11.47
N GLY A 350 10.96 -2.85 12.46
CA GLY A 350 11.97 -1.90 12.91
C GLY A 350 13.26 -2.58 13.38
N LEU A 351 13.13 -3.63 14.19
CA LEU A 351 14.29 -4.41 14.65
C LEU A 351 15.05 -5.08 13.49
N ILE A 352 14.33 -5.65 12.52
CA ILE A 352 14.92 -6.23 11.31
C ILE A 352 15.71 -5.16 10.54
N ASN A 353 15.13 -3.96 10.36
CA ASN A 353 15.81 -2.85 9.70
C ASN A 353 17.11 -2.47 10.44
N ILE A 354 17.08 -2.30 11.76
CA ILE A 354 18.25 -1.95 12.57
C ILE A 354 19.33 -3.04 12.46
N ILE A 355 18.97 -4.31 12.68
CA ILE A 355 19.92 -5.43 12.63
C ILE A 355 20.56 -5.54 11.24
N ALA A 356 19.75 -5.48 10.18
CA ALA A 356 20.25 -5.57 8.81
C ALA A 356 21.20 -4.42 8.48
N THR A 357 20.88 -3.18 8.89
CA THR A 357 21.74 -2.02 8.67
C THR A 357 23.07 -2.16 9.43
N VAL A 358 23.04 -2.59 10.70
CA VAL A 358 24.27 -2.80 11.48
C VAL A 358 25.14 -3.90 10.88
N LEU A 359 24.55 -5.04 10.48
CA LEU A 359 25.29 -6.12 9.83
C LEU A 359 25.86 -5.74 8.46
N TRP A 360 25.21 -4.83 7.75
CA TRP A 360 25.67 -4.35 6.45
C TRP A 360 26.83 -3.35 6.55
N SER A 361 26.93 -2.66 7.69
CA SER A 361 28.01 -1.68 7.97
C SER A 361 29.29 -2.32 8.50
N LEU A 362 29.27 -3.62 8.87
CA LEU A 362 30.42 -4.44 9.28
C LEU A 362 31.11 -5.07 8.07
#